data_07333a5b57c9895fa332fa77c86dd05d
#
_entry.id   07333a5b57c9895fa332fa77c86dd05d
#
_cell.length_a   1.000
_cell.length_b   1.000
_cell.length_c   1.000
_cell.angle_alpha   90.00
_cell.angle_beta   90.00
_cell.angle_gamma   90.00
#
_symmetry.space_group_name_H-M   'P 1'
#
loop_
_entity.id
_entity.type
_entity.pdbx_description
1 polymer ?
#
loop_
_entity_poly.entity_id
_entity_poly.type
_entity_poly.pdbx_seq_one_letter_code
_entity_poly.pdbx_strand_id
1 'polypeptide(L)'
;MRTYWNTNGGLKAIKEWEPNCWIQVTCPSEEDQQMLVDEYKIPDYFLSDISDTDERARYEYDDGWMLIILRIPYVKEIRSRTPYTTV
;
A
#
# COMPACT_ATOMS: atom_id res chain seq x y z
N MET A 1 2.01 2.89 9.14
CA MET A 1 0.87 2.37 9.95
C MET A 1 0.12 1.32 9.16
N ARG A 2 -0.11 0.18 9.77
CA ARG A 2 -0.80 -0.95 9.14
C ARG A 2 -2.18 -1.13 9.72
N THR A 3 -3.14 -1.45 8.86
CA THR A 3 -4.49 -1.82 9.28
C THR A 3 -4.91 -3.04 8.46
N TYR A 4 -5.49 -4.01 9.13
CA TYR A 4 -6.00 -5.21 8.48
C TYR A 4 -7.51 -5.17 8.45
N TRP A 5 -8.09 -5.58 7.33
CA TRP A 5 -9.52 -5.52 7.12
C TRP A 5 -10.03 -6.88 6.66
N ASN A 6 -11.06 -7.37 7.31
CA ASN A 6 -11.78 -8.55 6.86
C ASN A 6 -12.83 -8.11 5.84
N THR A 7 -12.86 -8.77 4.69
CA THR A 7 -13.79 -8.45 3.60
C THR A 7 -14.98 -9.37 3.53
N ASN A 8 -15.10 -10.30 4.47
CA ASN A 8 -16.17 -11.29 4.50
C ASN A 8 -17.43 -10.68 5.11
N GLY A 9 -18.42 -10.38 4.28
CA GLY A 9 -19.66 -9.75 4.72
C GLY A 9 -19.57 -8.26 4.98
N GLY A 10 -18.57 -7.60 4.38
CA GLY A 10 -18.32 -6.16 4.51
C GLY A 10 -16.91 -5.89 5.03
N LEU A 11 -16.53 -4.62 5.09
CA LEU A 11 -15.20 -4.22 5.48
C LEU A 11 -15.15 -3.98 6.98
N LYS A 12 -14.47 -4.86 7.72
CA LYS A 12 -14.31 -4.75 9.17
C LYS A 12 -12.84 -4.76 9.56
N ALA A 13 -12.43 -3.83 10.40
CA ALA A 13 -11.06 -3.81 10.93
C ALA A 13 -10.83 -5.02 11.84
N ILE A 14 -9.69 -5.68 11.67
CA ILE A 14 -9.26 -6.81 12.49
C ILE A 14 -7.88 -6.51 13.07
N LYS A 15 -7.53 -7.18 14.15
CA LYS A 15 -6.28 -6.88 14.89
C LYS A 15 -5.06 -7.53 14.28
N GLU A 16 -5.23 -8.66 13.63
CA GLU A 16 -4.13 -9.48 13.11
C GLU A 16 -4.42 -9.90 11.68
N TRP A 17 -3.35 -10.23 10.96
CA TRP A 17 -3.46 -10.77 9.62
C TRP A 17 -4.26 -12.08 9.61
N GLU A 18 -5.14 -12.19 8.63
CA GLU A 18 -5.89 -13.41 8.32
C GLU A 18 -5.80 -13.70 6.83
N PRO A 19 -5.95 -14.97 6.41
CA PRO A 19 -6.00 -15.28 4.98
C PRO A 19 -7.11 -14.49 4.28
N ASN A 20 -6.80 -13.97 3.08
CA ASN A 20 -7.71 -13.17 2.26
C ASN A 20 -8.14 -11.83 2.88
N CYS A 21 -7.41 -11.33 3.86
CA CYS A 21 -7.67 -10.00 4.40
C CYS A 21 -7.10 -8.91 3.48
N TRP A 22 -7.59 -7.72 3.64
CA TRP A 22 -7.04 -6.53 3.02
C TRP A 22 -6.03 -5.91 3.99
N ILE A 23 -4.84 -5.66 3.51
CA ILE A 23 -3.78 -5.01 4.30
C ILE A 23 -3.63 -3.58 3.79
N GLN A 24 -3.87 -2.62 4.66
CA GLN A 24 -3.67 -1.21 4.35
C GLN A 24 -2.42 -0.71 5.07
N VAL A 25 -1.48 -0.18 4.33
CA VAL A 25 -0.25 0.39 4.89
C VAL A 25 -0.19 1.85 4.49
N THR A 26 -0.39 2.73 5.46
CA THR A 26 -0.39 4.18 5.26
C THR A 26 0.96 4.74 5.68
N CYS A 27 1.57 5.58 4.82
CA CYS A 27 2.89 6.16 5.04
C CYS A 27 3.88 5.09 5.50
N PRO A 28 4.17 4.07 4.66
CA PRO A 28 4.95 2.91 5.08
C PRO A 28 6.34 3.30 5.58
N SER A 29 6.71 2.78 6.74
CA SER A 29 8.06 2.89 7.28
C SER A 29 9.00 1.93 6.53
N GLU A 30 10.30 2.03 6.79
CA GLU A 30 11.27 1.06 6.24
C GLU A 30 10.93 -0.36 6.67
N GLU A 31 10.50 -0.54 7.90
CA GLU A 31 10.09 -1.83 8.44
C GLU A 31 8.84 -2.36 7.71
N ASP A 32 7.86 -1.51 7.43
CA ASP A 32 6.69 -1.88 6.67
C ASP A 32 7.07 -2.31 5.25
N GLN A 33 7.95 -1.58 4.59
CA GLN A 33 8.43 -1.90 3.24
C GLN A 33 9.18 -3.23 3.22
N GLN A 34 10.02 -3.46 4.21
CA GLN A 34 10.75 -4.71 4.35
C GLN A 34 9.81 -5.90 4.52
N MET A 35 8.79 -5.76 5.34
CA MET A 35 7.78 -6.78 5.55
C MET A 35 7.02 -7.11 4.25
N LEU A 36 6.64 -6.08 3.49
CA LEU A 36 5.92 -6.28 2.23
C LEU A 36 6.77 -7.08 1.22
N VAL A 37 8.05 -6.82 1.17
CA VAL A 37 8.96 -7.55 0.27
C VAL A 37 9.28 -8.94 0.80
N ASP A 38 9.62 -9.08 2.07
CA ASP A 38 10.12 -10.33 2.64
C ASP A 38 9.01 -11.34 2.94
N GLU A 39 7.91 -10.90 3.54
CA GLU A 39 6.84 -11.80 3.94
C GLU A 39 5.84 -12.05 2.82
N TYR A 40 5.45 -11.00 2.09
CA TYR A 40 4.42 -11.09 1.06
C TYR A 40 4.99 -11.23 -0.35
N LYS A 41 6.30 -11.13 -0.51
CA LYS A 41 6.98 -11.30 -1.80
C LYS A 41 6.54 -10.32 -2.87
N ILE A 42 6.16 -9.12 -2.47
CA ILE A 42 5.86 -8.06 -3.42
C ILE A 42 7.16 -7.66 -4.12
N PRO A 43 7.18 -7.57 -5.45
CA PRO A 43 8.36 -7.07 -6.16
C PRO A 43 8.79 -5.71 -5.62
N ASP A 44 10.07 -5.55 -5.30
CA ASP A 44 10.57 -4.33 -4.65
C ASP A 44 10.39 -3.09 -5.51
N TYR A 45 10.48 -3.21 -6.83
CA TYR A 45 10.26 -2.07 -7.72
C TYR A 45 8.81 -1.58 -7.70
N PHE A 46 7.83 -2.40 -7.31
CA PHE A 46 6.46 -1.94 -7.11
C PHE A 46 6.40 -0.88 -6.00
N LEU A 47 7.11 -1.10 -4.90
CA LEU A 47 7.16 -0.14 -3.79
C LEU A 47 7.86 1.15 -4.20
N SER A 48 8.91 1.04 -5.00
CA SER A 48 9.62 2.18 -5.55
C SER A 48 8.70 3.04 -6.42
N ASP A 49 7.92 2.39 -7.29
CA ASP A 49 6.97 3.07 -8.17
C ASP A 49 5.83 3.73 -7.40
N ILE A 50 5.30 3.05 -6.39
CA ILE A 50 4.24 3.59 -5.53
C ILE A 50 4.71 4.84 -4.79
N SER A 51 5.96 4.86 -4.38
CA SER A 51 6.54 5.98 -3.64
C SER A 51 6.92 7.17 -4.53
N ASP A 52 6.94 6.97 -5.83
CA ASP A 52 7.30 8.02 -6.79
C ASP A 52 6.09 8.91 -7.05
N THR A 53 6.18 10.18 -6.65
CA THR A 53 5.10 11.15 -6.83
C THR A 53 4.89 11.54 -8.29
N ASP A 54 5.85 11.25 -9.15
CA ASP A 54 5.77 11.52 -10.60
C ASP A 54 5.24 10.32 -11.39
N GLU A 55 5.02 9.19 -10.72
CA GLU A 55 4.51 8.00 -11.38
C GLU A 55 3.07 8.21 -11.87
N ARG A 56 2.75 7.69 -13.03
CA ARG A 56 1.43 7.80 -13.61
C ARG A 56 0.48 6.75 -13.04
N ALA A 57 -0.80 7.08 -12.97
CA ALA A 57 -1.84 6.10 -12.70
C ALA A 57 -1.79 5.02 -13.80
N ARG A 58 -1.64 3.77 -13.42
CA ARG A 58 -1.55 2.65 -14.36
C ARG A 58 -1.76 1.34 -13.63
N TYR A 59 -1.84 0.27 -14.40
CA TYR A 59 -1.79 -1.07 -13.84
C TYR A 59 -0.78 -1.92 -14.62
N GLU A 60 -0.21 -2.91 -13.93
CA GLU A 60 0.65 -3.90 -14.56
C GLU A 60 0.59 -5.23 -13.80
N TYR A 61 1.02 -6.29 -14.46
CA TYR A 61 1.13 -7.62 -13.89
C TYR A 61 2.60 -8.04 -13.88
N ASP A 62 3.03 -8.64 -12.78
CA ASP A 62 4.34 -9.23 -12.70
C ASP A 62 4.37 -10.30 -11.62
N ASP A 63 4.90 -11.46 -11.95
CA ASP A 63 5.16 -12.58 -11.02
C ASP A 63 3.95 -12.93 -10.15
N GLY A 64 2.76 -12.97 -10.75
CA GLY A 64 1.53 -13.29 -10.05
C GLY A 64 0.92 -12.12 -9.28
N TRP A 65 1.54 -10.96 -9.35
CA TRP A 65 1.05 -9.74 -8.72
C TRP A 65 0.40 -8.82 -9.74
N MET A 66 -0.63 -8.11 -9.29
CA MET A 66 -1.19 -7.01 -10.05
C MET A 66 -0.95 -5.71 -9.28
N LEU A 67 -0.27 -4.77 -9.92
CA LEU A 67 -0.06 -3.43 -9.40
C LEU A 67 -1.09 -2.49 -10.00
N ILE A 68 -1.79 -1.75 -9.15
CA ILE A 68 -2.68 -0.68 -9.57
C ILE A 68 -2.23 0.59 -8.86
N ILE A 69 -1.84 1.59 -9.65
CA ILE A 69 -1.45 2.90 -9.13
C ILE A 69 -2.58 3.87 -9.41
N LEU A 70 -3.13 4.46 -8.37
CA LEU A 70 -4.16 5.47 -8.45
C LEU A 70 -3.63 6.78 -7.90
N ARG A 71 -4.02 7.87 -8.55
CA ARG A 71 -3.69 9.20 -8.07
C ARG A 71 -4.98 9.90 -7.70
N ILE A 72 -5.12 10.24 -6.43
CA ILE A 72 -6.29 10.93 -5.93
C ILE A 72 -5.88 12.28 -5.37
N PRO A 73 -6.65 13.35 -5.62
CA PRO A 73 -6.35 14.61 -4.99
C PRO A 73 -6.65 14.55 -3.50
N TYR A 74 -5.80 15.19 -2.70
CA TYR A 74 -6.05 15.34 -1.28
C TYR A 74 -5.53 16.69 -0.81
N VAL A 75 -6.08 17.17 0.30
CA VAL A 75 -5.63 18.41 0.91
C VAL A 75 -4.50 18.08 1.89
N LYS A 76 -3.31 18.55 1.57
CA LYS A 76 -2.14 18.34 2.41
C LYS A 76 -2.09 19.44 3.47
N GLU A 77 -1.84 19.06 4.72
CA GLU A 77 -1.59 20.04 5.77
C GLU A 77 -0.32 20.84 5.45
N ILE A 78 -0.38 22.15 5.69
CA ILE A 78 0.70 23.09 5.37
C ILE A 78 2.03 22.67 6.00
N ARG A 79 2.00 21.99 7.14
CA ARG A 79 3.17 21.58 7.90
C ARG A 79 3.83 20.28 7.42
N SER A 80 3.14 19.48 6.62
CA SER A 80 3.67 18.24 6.10
C SER A 80 4.28 18.45 4.74
N ARG A 81 5.56 18.08 4.59
CA ARG A 81 6.26 18.11 3.30
C ARG A 81 6.34 16.72 2.66
N THR A 82 5.93 15.71 3.38
CA THR A 82 6.00 14.33 2.91
C THR A 82 4.73 13.96 2.16
N PRO A 83 4.83 13.43 0.93
CA PRO A 83 3.66 12.95 0.21
C PRO A 83 2.94 11.85 1.00
N TYR A 84 1.63 11.88 0.97
CA TYR A 84 0.82 10.85 1.62
C TYR A 84 0.69 9.65 0.68
N THR A 85 1.17 8.51 1.14
CA THR A 85 1.16 7.27 0.37
C THR A 85 0.44 6.17 1.14
N THR A 86 -0.43 5.43 0.46
CA THR A 86 -1.08 4.24 1.02
C THR A 86 -0.87 3.06 0.08
N VAL A 87 -0.47 1.98 0.65
CA VAL A 87 -0.28 0.71 -0.07
C VAL A 87 -1.32 -0.30 0.37
#